data_5403997abca6574023a33ea744871d99
#
_entry.id   5403997abca6574023a33ea744871d99
#
_cell.length_a   1.000
_cell.length_b   1.000
_cell.length_c   1.000
_cell.angle_alpha   90.00
_cell.angle_beta   90.00
_cell.angle_gamma   90.00
#
_symmetry.space_group_name_H-M   'P 1'
#
loop_
_entity.id
_entity.type
_entity.pdbx_description
1 polymer ?
#
loop_
_entity_poly.entity_id
_entity_poly.type
_entity_poly.pdbx_seq_one_letter_code
_entity_poly.pdbx_strand_id
1 'polypeptide(L)'
;MSTHRPRIAVVGAAAAGLAAAEGLRRLGWDGEIALIGDEPHLPYDRPPLSKQILSGAWEPERTALRDTEQIAALGLDLRLGTRALAYDPARRVLTLGDDGHTELRCVGVIAATGVTPRSLPGTDGVEGVHVLRTLEDACALRRRLATPGRRLAVVGTGVLGAEAAAVARALGHEVTLVGTGDTVMERVLGAEVGGLLADVHRAQGVTLRTGQAVTGVRAEAGRAVGVVLADGSTVEADDVLLAIGSDPAVGWLRGPGAGTAGPDLTDGLRCDEFCAAAPGLYGAGDIARWYHPVLRRELRIEHRMNASEQGLAAARNLLAELDPERFGERRPFTPVPYFWSDQYDLKLQAHGVLTGADRIEVRTLGKDPLRLAALYGGDGLATGVLAIGLPPRRTRGLRALIATPVPWPEAVARLADAVDA
;
A
#
# COMPACT_ATOMS: atom_id res chain seq x y z
N MET A 1 41.58 15.42 9.70
CA MET A 1 40.42 15.41 8.79
C MET A 1 39.56 14.22 9.22
N SER A 2 38.38 14.46 9.79
CA SER A 2 37.45 13.38 10.20
C SER A 2 36.95 12.71 8.92
N THR A 3 37.39 11.48 8.66
CA THR A 3 36.95 10.67 7.53
C THR A 3 35.54 10.13 7.81
N HIS A 4 34.52 11.03 7.79
CA HIS A 4 33.15 10.54 7.80
C HIS A 4 32.94 9.69 6.53
N ARG A 5 32.59 8.41 6.74
CA ARG A 5 32.18 7.54 5.65
C ARG A 5 30.96 8.14 4.94
N PRO A 6 30.88 8.07 3.61
CA PRO A 6 29.72 8.58 2.91
C PRO A 6 28.45 7.86 3.38
N ARG A 7 27.38 8.64 3.63
CA ARG A 7 26.12 8.13 4.19
C ARG A 7 25.01 8.16 3.14
N ILE A 8 24.25 7.08 3.04
CA ILE A 8 22.95 7.04 2.38
C ILE A 8 21.87 7.00 3.47
N ALA A 9 20.86 7.88 3.36
CA ALA A 9 19.69 7.83 4.23
C ALA A 9 18.53 7.13 3.53
N VAL A 10 17.88 6.22 4.24
CA VAL A 10 16.63 5.57 3.82
C VAL A 10 15.55 6.04 4.79
N VAL A 11 14.60 6.82 4.31
CA VAL A 11 13.54 7.44 5.11
C VAL A 11 12.25 6.66 4.95
N GLY A 12 11.85 5.96 6.00
CA GLY A 12 10.75 5.03 6.06
C GLY A 12 11.24 3.61 6.36
N ALA A 13 11.09 3.14 7.62
CA ALA A 13 11.57 1.85 8.09
C ALA A 13 10.49 0.75 7.97
N ALA A 14 9.88 0.61 6.76
CA ALA A 14 8.94 -0.47 6.46
C ALA A 14 9.46 -1.30 5.27
N ALA A 15 8.57 -1.96 4.53
CA ALA A 15 8.92 -2.91 3.47
C ALA A 15 9.86 -2.34 2.39
N ALA A 16 9.59 -1.13 1.89
CA ALA A 16 10.40 -0.51 0.86
C ALA A 16 11.78 -0.09 1.40
N GLY A 17 11.80 0.56 2.58
CA GLY A 17 13.05 1.03 3.19
C GLY A 17 13.94 -0.11 3.63
N LEU A 18 13.40 -1.15 4.24
CA LEU A 18 14.19 -2.33 4.60
C LEU A 18 14.77 -2.99 3.34
N ALA A 19 13.96 -3.19 2.29
CA ALA A 19 14.44 -3.77 1.04
C ALA A 19 15.52 -2.90 0.37
N ALA A 20 15.41 -1.57 0.47
CA ALA A 20 16.44 -0.65 0.00
C ALA A 20 17.74 -0.80 0.82
N ALA A 21 17.67 -0.82 2.15
CA ALA A 21 18.84 -0.99 3.02
C ALA A 21 19.55 -2.33 2.79
N GLU A 22 18.78 -3.43 2.72
CA GLU A 22 19.29 -4.76 2.36
C GLU A 22 19.94 -4.75 0.96
N GLY A 23 19.29 -4.07 0.01
CA GLY A 23 19.77 -3.91 -1.36
C GLY A 23 21.12 -3.20 -1.42
N LEU A 24 21.26 -2.08 -0.71
CA LEU A 24 22.52 -1.34 -0.61
C LEU A 24 23.65 -2.22 -0.08
N ARG A 25 23.43 -2.96 1.02
CA ARG A 25 24.45 -3.88 1.56
C ARG A 25 24.79 -5.02 0.62
N ARG A 26 23.78 -5.67 0.05
CA ARG A 26 23.97 -6.79 -0.88
C ARG A 26 24.73 -6.40 -2.16
N LEU A 27 24.54 -5.16 -2.62
CA LEU A 27 25.25 -4.61 -3.79
C LEU A 27 26.65 -4.11 -3.46
N GLY A 28 27.08 -4.16 -2.17
CA GLY A 28 28.44 -3.85 -1.76
C GLY A 28 28.67 -2.41 -1.33
N TRP A 29 27.62 -1.65 -0.96
CA TRP A 29 27.81 -0.36 -0.30
C TRP A 29 28.43 -0.54 1.08
N ASP A 30 29.63 0.00 1.28
CA ASP A 30 30.43 -0.09 2.52
C ASP A 30 30.37 1.19 3.38
N GLY A 31 29.70 2.25 2.87
CA GLY A 31 29.43 3.47 3.63
C GLY A 31 28.36 3.30 4.71
N GLU A 32 28.02 4.37 5.38
CA GLU A 32 26.96 4.39 6.37
C GLU A 32 25.58 4.29 5.70
N ILE A 33 24.65 3.56 6.33
CA ILE A 33 23.23 3.53 5.96
C ILE A 33 22.44 3.93 7.19
N ALA A 34 21.77 5.09 7.14
CA ALA A 34 20.81 5.49 8.15
C ALA A 34 19.41 5.03 7.73
N LEU A 35 18.78 4.13 8.48
CA LEU A 35 17.38 3.72 8.30
C LEU A 35 16.51 4.43 9.33
N ILE A 36 15.65 5.34 8.86
CA ILE A 36 14.86 6.24 9.69
C ILE A 36 13.38 5.83 9.63
N GLY A 37 12.73 5.65 10.77
CA GLY A 37 11.30 5.35 10.89
C GLY A 37 10.64 6.14 12.00
N ASP A 38 9.44 6.66 11.76
CA ASP A 38 8.67 7.40 12.77
C ASP A 38 7.94 6.49 13.77
N GLU A 39 7.81 5.20 13.47
CA GLU A 39 7.29 4.19 14.39
C GLU A 39 8.44 3.58 15.24
N PRO A 40 8.19 3.19 16.50
CA PRO A 40 9.23 2.65 17.38
C PRO A 40 9.56 1.18 17.11
N HIS A 41 8.90 0.56 16.14
CA HIS A 41 9.01 -0.87 15.83
C HIS A 41 10.08 -1.16 14.79
N LEU A 42 10.70 -2.35 14.89
CA LEU A 42 11.44 -2.92 13.78
C LEU A 42 10.56 -3.03 12.53
N PRO A 43 11.15 -2.98 11.33
CA PRO A 43 10.38 -3.11 10.09
C PRO A 43 9.44 -4.32 10.11
N TYR A 44 8.15 -4.09 9.91
CA TYR A 44 7.10 -5.10 9.96
C TYR A 44 6.20 -5.09 8.73
N ASP A 45 5.47 -6.16 8.50
CA ASP A 45 4.56 -6.35 7.38
C ASP A 45 3.16 -5.80 7.69
N ARG A 46 2.63 -4.92 6.83
CA ARG A 46 1.33 -4.27 7.04
C ARG A 46 0.11 -5.10 6.58
N PRO A 47 0.17 -5.95 5.54
CA PRO A 47 -1.00 -6.72 5.12
C PRO A 47 -1.67 -7.57 6.20
N PRO A 48 -0.96 -8.11 7.23
CA PRO A 48 -1.60 -8.80 8.33
C PRO A 48 -2.47 -7.92 9.24
N LEU A 49 -2.29 -6.60 9.23
CA LEU A 49 -2.98 -5.68 10.15
C LEU A 49 -4.50 -5.74 10.02
N SER A 50 -5.02 -5.76 8.77
CA SER A 50 -6.46 -5.89 8.49
C SER A 50 -7.01 -7.31 8.60
N LYS A 51 -6.16 -8.31 8.81
CA LYS A 51 -6.47 -9.73 8.78
C LYS A 51 -6.08 -10.41 10.09
N GLN A 52 -4.88 -10.98 10.15
CA GLN A 52 -4.43 -11.84 11.24
C GLN A 52 -4.25 -11.07 12.56
N ILE A 53 -3.81 -9.82 12.52
CA ILE A 53 -3.69 -9.00 13.74
C ILE A 53 -5.08 -8.59 14.23
N LEU A 54 -5.91 -8.06 13.33
CA LEU A 54 -7.27 -7.64 13.68
C LEU A 54 -8.12 -8.80 14.20
N SER A 55 -8.01 -9.99 13.59
CA SER A 55 -8.72 -11.20 14.04
C SER A 55 -8.15 -11.80 15.33
N GLY A 56 -6.97 -11.38 15.78
CA GLY A 56 -6.28 -12.00 16.92
C GLY A 56 -5.59 -13.34 16.61
N ALA A 57 -5.54 -13.75 15.33
CA ALA A 57 -4.86 -14.98 14.95
C ALA A 57 -3.33 -14.90 15.04
N TRP A 58 -2.78 -13.70 14.98
CA TRP A 58 -1.36 -13.42 15.16
C TRP A 58 -1.16 -12.41 16.28
N GLU A 59 -0.09 -12.61 17.05
CA GLU A 59 0.44 -11.56 17.91
C GLU A 59 1.32 -10.60 17.10
N PRO A 60 1.45 -9.33 17.53
CA PRO A 60 2.17 -8.26 16.83
C PRO A 60 3.57 -8.64 16.34
N GLU A 61 4.33 -9.35 17.15
CA GLU A 61 5.72 -9.73 16.88
C GLU A 61 5.86 -10.60 15.62
N ARG A 62 4.81 -11.36 15.27
CA ARG A 62 4.81 -12.21 14.09
C ARG A 62 4.81 -11.42 12.77
N THR A 63 4.56 -10.13 12.82
CA THR A 63 4.58 -9.27 11.63
C THR A 63 6.00 -8.84 11.25
N ALA A 64 7.01 -9.02 12.11
CA ALA A 64 8.39 -8.59 11.86
C ALA A 64 8.91 -9.14 10.52
N LEU A 65 9.45 -8.27 9.67
CA LEU A 65 10.04 -8.65 8.39
C LEU A 65 11.41 -9.32 8.55
N ARG A 66 12.12 -8.98 9.61
CA ARG A 66 13.40 -9.55 10.02
C ARG A 66 13.46 -9.57 11.55
N ASP A 67 14.16 -10.54 12.07
CA ASP A 67 14.50 -10.55 13.49
C ASP A 67 15.61 -9.56 13.83
N THR A 68 15.86 -9.36 15.11
CA THR A 68 16.86 -8.40 15.63
C THR A 68 18.26 -8.72 15.14
N GLU A 69 18.64 -10.01 15.04
CA GLU A 69 19.98 -10.44 14.61
C GLU A 69 20.18 -10.14 13.12
N GLN A 70 19.17 -10.39 12.30
CA GLN A 70 19.18 -10.09 10.86
C GLN A 70 19.30 -8.57 10.61
N ILE A 71 18.59 -7.73 11.38
CA ILE A 71 18.71 -6.27 11.30
C ILE A 71 20.11 -5.83 11.76
N ALA A 72 20.61 -6.36 12.87
CA ALA A 72 21.95 -6.02 13.38
C ALA A 72 23.06 -6.36 12.38
N ALA A 73 22.93 -7.50 11.69
CA ALA A 73 23.90 -7.95 10.67
C ALA A 73 24.03 -6.97 9.48
N LEU A 74 23.02 -6.11 9.24
CA LEU A 74 23.10 -5.08 8.18
C LEU A 74 23.99 -3.90 8.57
N GLY A 75 24.36 -3.74 9.84
CA GLY A 75 25.22 -2.63 10.32
C GLY A 75 24.62 -1.26 9.98
N LEU A 76 23.34 -1.06 10.29
CA LEU A 76 22.60 0.17 10.05
C LEU A 76 22.73 1.15 11.23
N ASP A 77 22.77 2.47 10.93
CA ASP A 77 22.39 3.52 11.87
C ASP A 77 20.85 3.51 11.92
N LEU A 78 20.29 2.71 12.83
CA LEU A 78 18.84 2.47 12.93
C LEU A 78 18.21 3.51 13.86
N ARG A 79 17.32 4.35 13.31
CA ARG A 79 16.64 5.44 14.02
C ARG A 79 15.14 5.25 13.98
N LEU A 80 14.62 4.43 14.87
CA LEU A 80 13.20 4.20 15.08
C LEU A 80 12.61 5.24 16.02
N GLY A 81 11.30 5.50 15.91
CA GLY A 81 10.65 6.58 16.65
C GLY A 81 11.14 7.98 16.23
N THR A 82 11.80 8.09 15.08
CA THR A 82 12.43 9.33 14.63
C THR A 82 11.82 9.77 13.31
N ARG A 83 11.23 10.96 13.30
CA ARG A 83 10.54 11.50 12.11
C ARG A 83 11.50 12.34 11.26
N ALA A 84 11.49 12.16 9.96
CA ALA A 84 12.10 13.11 9.03
C ALA A 84 11.23 14.35 8.94
N LEU A 85 11.83 15.54 9.15
CA LEU A 85 11.14 16.83 9.13
C LEU A 85 11.34 17.60 7.82
N ALA A 86 12.57 17.57 7.29
CA ALA A 86 12.90 18.27 6.07
C ALA A 86 14.08 17.62 5.33
N TYR A 87 14.11 17.76 4.02
CA TYR A 87 15.27 17.46 3.20
C TYR A 87 15.62 18.66 2.32
N ASP A 88 16.89 19.09 2.39
CA ASP A 88 17.47 20.10 1.53
C ASP A 88 18.32 19.43 0.45
N PRO A 89 17.85 19.30 -0.79
CA PRO A 89 18.59 18.64 -1.86
C PRO A 89 19.84 19.39 -2.28
N ALA A 90 19.88 20.74 -2.17
CA ALA A 90 21.05 21.55 -2.53
C ALA A 90 22.20 21.35 -1.55
N ARG A 91 21.89 21.27 -0.26
CA ARG A 91 22.86 21.01 0.81
C ARG A 91 23.10 19.53 1.07
N ARG A 92 22.23 18.67 0.53
CA ARG A 92 22.17 17.22 0.82
C ARG A 92 22.07 16.93 2.32
N VAL A 93 21.18 17.66 2.99
CA VAL A 93 20.97 17.58 4.44
C VAL A 93 19.53 17.13 4.72
N LEU A 94 19.43 16.06 5.50
CA LEU A 94 18.17 15.56 6.07
C LEU A 94 18.09 16.03 7.52
N THR A 95 16.98 16.70 7.89
CA THR A 95 16.69 17.13 9.25
C THR A 95 15.74 16.13 9.92
N LEU A 96 16.07 15.66 11.11
CA LEU A 96 15.29 14.73 11.90
C LEU A 96 14.62 15.44 13.08
N GLY A 97 13.43 14.96 13.46
CA GLY A 97 12.64 15.40 14.62
C GLY A 97 12.98 14.58 15.85
N ASP A 98 14.26 14.53 16.21
CA ASP A 98 14.75 14.09 17.52
C ASP A 98 14.90 15.30 18.45
N ASP A 99 15.22 15.06 19.72
CA ASP A 99 15.32 16.10 20.77
C ASP A 99 16.31 17.24 20.43
N GLY A 100 17.20 17.04 19.45
CA GLY A 100 18.21 18.00 19.03
C GLY A 100 18.06 18.52 17.60
N HIS A 101 17.01 18.14 16.86
CA HIS A 101 16.88 18.44 15.43
C HIS A 101 18.15 18.06 14.65
N THR A 102 18.55 16.81 14.73
CA THR A 102 19.80 16.29 14.13
C THR A 102 19.80 16.51 12.61
N GLU A 103 20.85 17.11 12.10
CA GLU A 103 21.14 17.20 10.67
C GLU A 103 22.03 16.04 10.21
N LEU A 104 21.58 15.28 9.22
CA LEU A 104 22.36 14.24 8.56
C LEU A 104 22.78 14.69 7.16
N ARG A 105 24.08 14.76 6.91
CA ARG A 105 24.61 14.92 5.56
C ARG A 105 24.62 13.57 4.84
N CYS A 106 24.04 13.52 3.66
CA CYS A 106 23.84 12.29 2.90
C CYS A 106 24.32 12.45 1.46
N VAL A 107 25.05 11.45 0.94
CA VAL A 107 25.40 11.43 -0.49
C VAL A 107 24.21 11.04 -1.36
N GLY A 108 23.21 10.33 -0.75
CA GLY A 108 21.97 9.95 -1.40
C GLY A 108 20.85 9.73 -0.38
N VAL A 109 19.61 9.87 -0.82
CA VAL A 109 18.40 9.66 -0.03
C VAL A 109 17.42 8.78 -0.80
N ILE A 110 16.88 7.76 -0.13
CA ILE A 110 15.78 6.94 -0.64
C ILE A 110 14.53 7.27 0.21
N ALA A 111 13.54 7.92 -0.41
CA ALA A 111 12.26 8.24 0.20
C ALA A 111 11.34 7.02 0.14
N ALA A 112 11.00 6.45 1.30
CA ALA A 112 10.19 5.24 1.46
C ALA A 112 9.12 5.39 2.55
N THR A 113 8.67 6.63 2.82
CA THR A 113 7.74 6.98 3.91
C THR A 113 6.31 6.50 3.69
N GLY A 114 5.99 6.02 2.49
CA GLY A 114 4.67 5.47 2.20
C GLY A 114 3.57 6.51 2.18
N VAL A 115 2.45 6.19 2.83
CA VAL A 115 1.22 7.00 2.84
C VAL A 115 0.67 7.18 4.25
N THR A 116 -0.13 8.24 4.43
CA THR A 116 -0.90 8.54 5.65
C THR A 116 -2.39 8.31 5.36
N PRO A 117 -3.16 7.64 6.23
CA PRO A 117 -4.60 7.48 6.07
C PRO A 117 -5.31 8.83 6.03
N ARG A 118 -6.34 8.93 5.20
CA ARG A 118 -7.25 10.08 5.22
C ARG A 118 -8.19 9.98 6.41
N SER A 119 -8.48 11.12 7.01
CA SER A 119 -9.49 11.28 8.05
C SER A 119 -10.67 12.13 7.55
N LEU A 120 -11.76 12.14 8.29
CA LEU A 120 -12.86 13.08 8.09
C LEU A 120 -12.66 14.29 9.01
N PRO A 121 -13.07 15.50 8.59
CA PRO A 121 -12.99 16.67 9.45
C PRO A 121 -13.72 16.46 10.78
N GLY A 122 -13.10 16.91 11.89
CA GLY A 122 -13.70 16.84 13.23
C GLY A 122 -13.68 15.45 13.87
N THR A 123 -12.91 14.51 13.35
CA THR A 123 -12.80 13.16 13.95
C THR A 123 -11.58 12.99 14.87
N ASP A 124 -10.70 13.97 14.91
CA ASP A 124 -9.50 13.91 15.74
C ASP A 124 -9.86 13.86 17.23
N GLY A 125 -9.35 12.85 17.93
CA GLY A 125 -9.62 12.64 19.36
C GLY A 125 -11.01 12.10 19.70
N VAL A 126 -11.86 11.79 18.72
CA VAL A 126 -13.16 11.15 18.96
C VAL A 126 -12.94 9.67 19.28
N GLU A 127 -13.32 9.25 20.49
CA GLU A 127 -13.23 7.84 20.90
C GLU A 127 -14.13 6.96 20.01
N GLY A 128 -13.61 5.81 19.57
CA GLY A 128 -14.34 4.90 18.68
C GLY A 128 -14.22 5.24 17.19
N VAL A 129 -13.44 6.28 16.82
CA VAL A 129 -13.03 6.50 15.43
C VAL A 129 -11.64 5.93 15.23
N HIS A 130 -11.48 5.12 14.20
CA HIS A 130 -10.26 4.37 13.90
C HIS A 130 -9.83 4.57 12.46
N VAL A 131 -8.52 4.53 12.24
CA VAL A 131 -7.87 4.24 10.96
C VAL A 131 -7.14 2.90 11.09
N LEU A 132 -6.59 2.38 10.02
CA LEU A 132 -5.85 1.12 10.05
C LEU A 132 -4.62 1.23 9.13
N ARG A 133 -3.50 1.67 9.72
CA ARG A 133 -2.22 1.84 9.02
C ARG A 133 -1.06 1.31 9.81
N THR A 134 -1.02 1.57 11.12
CA THR A 134 0.06 1.19 12.03
C THR A 134 -0.30 -0.05 12.84
N LEU A 135 0.70 -0.61 13.52
CA LEU A 135 0.49 -1.72 14.45
C LEU A 135 -0.38 -1.30 15.63
N GLU A 136 -0.19 -0.06 16.11
CA GLU A 136 -1.00 0.55 17.17
C GLU A 136 -2.47 0.66 16.76
N ASP A 137 -2.73 1.11 15.53
CA ASP A 137 -4.10 1.20 15.00
C ASP A 137 -4.79 -0.17 15.02
N ALA A 138 -4.10 -1.19 14.49
CA ALA A 138 -4.63 -2.56 14.44
C ALA A 138 -4.89 -3.11 15.84
N CYS A 139 -3.96 -2.93 16.77
CA CYS A 139 -4.11 -3.37 18.16
C CYS A 139 -5.22 -2.59 18.89
N ALA A 140 -5.37 -1.28 18.62
CA ALA A 140 -6.45 -0.49 19.19
C ALA A 140 -7.81 -0.97 18.71
N LEU A 141 -7.99 -1.16 17.41
CA LEU A 141 -9.24 -1.68 16.85
C LEU A 141 -9.51 -3.13 17.32
N ARG A 142 -8.50 -4.01 17.35
CA ARG A 142 -8.60 -5.38 17.90
C ARG A 142 -9.13 -5.36 19.35
N ARG A 143 -8.62 -4.47 20.21
CA ARG A 143 -9.12 -4.36 21.59
C ARG A 143 -10.60 -3.96 21.66
N ARG A 144 -11.03 -3.06 20.78
CA ARG A 144 -12.45 -2.65 20.69
C ARG A 144 -13.34 -3.80 20.22
N LEU A 145 -12.86 -4.61 19.30
CA LEU A 145 -13.57 -5.76 18.75
C LEU A 145 -13.33 -7.06 19.53
N ALA A 146 -12.73 -7.02 20.72
CA ALA A 146 -12.52 -8.22 21.54
C ALA A 146 -13.81 -8.84 22.08
N THR A 147 -14.87 -8.04 22.25
CA THR A 147 -16.19 -8.49 22.71
C THR A 147 -17.16 -8.45 21.54
N PRO A 148 -17.72 -9.60 21.10
CA PRO A 148 -18.70 -9.65 20.00
C PRO A 148 -19.96 -8.81 20.24
N GLY A 149 -20.72 -8.56 19.17
CA GLY A 149 -22.00 -7.86 19.22
C GLY A 149 -21.91 -6.34 19.14
N ARG A 150 -20.73 -5.77 18.88
CA ARG A 150 -20.59 -4.33 18.62
C ARG A 150 -21.05 -4.00 17.19
N ARG A 151 -21.55 -2.77 17.01
CA ARG A 151 -21.88 -2.21 15.70
C ARG A 151 -20.64 -1.48 15.16
N LEU A 152 -20.12 -1.93 14.02
CA LEU A 152 -18.98 -1.31 13.33
C LEU A 152 -19.45 -0.71 12.01
N ALA A 153 -19.27 0.61 11.84
CA ALA A 153 -19.38 1.25 10.54
C ALA A 153 -18.00 1.30 9.89
N VAL A 154 -17.84 0.64 8.74
CA VAL A 154 -16.63 0.72 7.91
C VAL A 154 -16.89 1.68 6.77
N VAL A 155 -16.21 2.81 6.75
CA VAL A 155 -16.34 3.86 5.73
C VAL A 155 -15.28 3.67 4.68
N GLY A 156 -15.70 3.26 3.48
CA GLY A 156 -14.84 2.93 2.34
C GLY A 156 -14.95 1.48 1.93
N THR A 157 -15.45 1.24 0.70
CA THR A 157 -15.67 -0.10 0.11
C THR A 157 -14.45 -0.62 -0.66
N GLY A 158 -13.26 -0.03 -0.45
CA GLY A 158 -12.00 -0.48 -1.06
C GLY A 158 -11.45 -1.77 -0.41
N VAL A 159 -10.23 -2.16 -0.81
CA VAL A 159 -9.58 -3.40 -0.34
C VAL A 159 -9.53 -3.47 1.19
N LEU A 160 -9.01 -2.42 1.84
CA LEU A 160 -8.84 -2.38 3.29
C LEU A 160 -10.18 -2.47 4.02
N GLY A 161 -11.18 -1.70 3.57
CA GLY A 161 -12.52 -1.71 4.17
C GLY A 161 -13.21 -3.06 4.03
N ALA A 162 -13.12 -3.69 2.85
CA ALA A 162 -13.69 -5.02 2.61
C ALA A 162 -13.03 -6.11 3.48
N GLU A 163 -11.69 -6.10 3.62
CA GLU A 163 -10.98 -7.04 4.50
C GLU A 163 -11.35 -6.85 5.98
N ALA A 164 -11.36 -5.61 6.47
CA ALA A 164 -11.72 -5.32 7.85
C ALA A 164 -13.18 -5.67 8.15
N ALA A 165 -14.11 -5.40 7.21
CA ALA A 165 -15.52 -5.78 7.33
C ALA A 165 -15.67 -7.30 7.41
N ALA A 166 -14.95 -8.05 6.57
CA ALA A 166 -14.97 -9.52 6.59
C ALA A 166 -14.48 -10.08 7.94
N VAL A 167 -13.37 -9.54 8.46
CA VAL A 167 -12.82 -9.97 9.76
C VAL A 167 -13.77 -9.62 10.90
N ALA A 168 -14.27 -8.39 10.95
CA ALA A 168 -15.18 -7.96 12.01
C ALA A 168 -16.48 -8.80 12.00
N ARG A 169 -16.99 -9.12 10.81
CA ARG A 169 -18.18 -9.98 10.68
C ARG A 169 -17.90 -11.39 11.18
N ALA A 170 -16.74 -11.96 10.84
CA ALA A 170 -16.32 -13.29 11.32
C ALA A 170 -16.14 -13.33 12.85
N LEU A 171 -15.78 -12.20 13.48
CA LEU A 171 -15.71 -12.05 14.93
C LEU A 171 -17.09 -11.88 15.62
N GLY A 172 -18.19 -11.85 14.85
CA GLY A 172 -19.55 -11.77 15.39
C GLY A 172 -20.06 -10.35 15.64
N HIS A 173 -19.52 -9.35 14.94
CA HIS A 173 -19.99 -7.97 15.01
C HIS A 173 -21.07 -7.67 13.98
N GLU A 174 -21.91 -6.67 14.27
CA GLU A 174 -22.82 -6.06 13.29
C GLU A 174 -22.03 -5.08 12.44
N VAL A 175 -21.88 -5.36 11.14
CA VAL A 175 -21.04 -4.56 10.26
C VAL A 175 -21.87 -3.88 9.19
N THR A 176 -21.74 -2.55 9.09
CA THR A 176 -22.22 -1.77 7.95
C THR A 176 -21.02 -1.24 7.15
N LEU A 177 -20.91 -1.64 5.89
CA LEU A 177 -19.88 -1.18 4.95
C LEU A 177 -20.49 -0.09 4.06
N VAL A 178 -19.92 1.12 4.12
CA VAL A 178 -20.45 2.33 3.47
C VAL A 178 -19.43 2.84 2.46
N GLY A 179 -19.87 3.24 1.26
CA GLY A 179 -18.97 3.88 0.31
C GLY A 179 -19.64 4.47 -0.92
N THR A 180 -18.93 5.30 -1.64
CA THR A 180 -19.40 6.05 -2.80
C THR A 180 -19.48 5.24 -4.09
N GLY A 181 -18.80 4.09 -4.18
CA GLY A 181 -18.93 3.16 -5.31
C GLY A 181 -20.27 2.41 -5.24
N ASP A 182 -20.76 1.94 -6.38
CA ASP A 182 -22.01 1.19 -6.47
C ASP A 182 -21.85 -0.25 -5.96
N THR A 183 -20.60 -0.71 -5.82
CA THR A 183 -20.29 -2.06 -5.34
C THR A 183 -18.96 -2.11 -4.55
N VAL A 184 -18.61 -3.30 -4.05
CA VAL A 184 -17.39 -3.52 -3.26
C VAL A 184 -16.17 -3.59 -4.17
N MET A 185 -15.10 -2.83 -3.85
CA MET A 185 -13.86 -2.76 -4.60
C MET A 185 -14.02 -2.34 -6.08
N GLU A 186 -15.10 -1.65 -6.43
CA GLU A 186 -15.44 -1.28 -7.81
C GLU A 186 -14.31 -0.58 -8.56
N ARG A 187 -13.61 0.37 -7.91
CA ARG A 187 -12.50 1.11 -8.53
C ARG A 187 -11.33 0.21 -8.96
N VAL A 188 -11.18 -0.94 -8.33
CA VAL A 188 -10.09 -1.89 -8.59
C VAL A 188 -10.55 -3.00 -9.51
N LEU A 189 -11.76 -3.55 -9.27
CA LEU A 189 -12.22 -4.79 -9.89
C LEU A 189 -13.30 -4.58 -10.97
N GLY A 190 -13.85 -3.36 -11.07
CA GLY A 190 -15.02 -3.08 -11.91
C GLY A 190 -16.33 -3.54 -11.28
N ALA A 191 -17.45 -3.15 -11.91
CA ALA A 191 -18.79 -3.36 -11.34
C ALA A 191 -19.18 -4.85 -11.29
N GLU A 192 -18.84 -5.64 -12.30
CA GLU A 192 -19.23 -7.05 -12.38
C GLU A 192 -18.60 -7.88 -11.26
N VAL A 193 -17.27 -7.88 -11.14
CA VAL A 193 -16.57 -8.63 -10.10
C VAL A 193 -16.85 -8.04 -8.71
N GLY A 194 -16.92 -6.72 -8.61
CA GLY A 194 -17.30 -6.03 -7.37
C GLY A 194 -18.70 -6.39 -6.89
N GLY A 195 -19.66 -6.61 -7.82
CA GLY A 195 -21.01 -7.09 -7.54
C GLY A 195 -21.01 -8.48 -6.89
N LEU A 196 -20.22 -9.41 -7.43
CA LEU A 196 -20.05 -10.75 -6.85
C LEU A 196 -19.51 -10.69 -5.41
N LEU A 197 -18.53 -9.83 -5.15
CA LEU A 197 -18.02 -9.62 -3.78
C LEU A 197 -19.05 -8.98 -2.87
N ALA A 198 -19.85 -8.05 -3.37
CA ALA A 198 -20.93 -7.45 -2.61
C ALA A 198 -21.96 -8.49 -2.16
N ASP A 199 -22.31 -9.44 -3.04
CA ASP A 199 -23.21 -10.54 -2.70
C ASP A 199 -22.62 -11.48 -1.65
N VAL A 200 -21.31 -11.74 -1.69
CA VAL A 200 -20.61 -12.48 -0.63
C VAL A 200 -20.72 -11.76 0.70
N HIS A 201 -20.43 -10.46 0.75
CA HIS A 201 -20.55 -9.67 1.99
C HIS A 201 -21.98 -9.68 2.53
N ARG A 202 -23.00 -9.54 1.68
CA ARG A 202 -24.42 -9.63 2.08
C ARG A 202 -24.77 -11.01 2.62
N ALA A 203 -24.32 -12.08 1.94
CA ALA A 203 -24.55 -13.46 2.39
C ALA A 203 -23.92 -13.74 3.76
N GLN A 204 -22.81 -13.11 4.07
CA GLN A 204 -22.15 -13.18 5.38
C GLN A 204 -22.80 -12.24 6.43
N GLY A 205 -23.83 -11.49 6.06
CA GLY A 205 -24.58 -10.63 6.97
C GLY A 205 -24.00 -9.23 7.17
N VAL A 206 -23.17 -8.74 6.24
CA VAL A 206 -22.74 -7.34 6.18
C VAL A 206 -23.84 -6.49 5.55
N THR A 207 -24.23 -5.40 6.21
CA THR A 207 -25.11 -4.39 5.62
C THR A 207 -24.29 -3.52 4.68
N LEU A 208 -24.68 -3.44 3.41
CA LEU A 208 -24.01 -2.58 2.41
C LEU A 208 -24.82 -1.29 2.20
N ARG A 209 -24.13 -0.16 2.27
CA ARG A 209 -24.62 1.19 1.91
C ARG A 209 -23.73 1.75 0.80
N THR A 210 -23.89 1.20 -0.40
CA THR A 210 -23.17 1.59 -1.62
C THR A 210 -23.79 2.81 -2.28
N GLY A 211 -23.04 3.55 -3.11
CA GLY A 211 -23.49 4.80 -3.71
C GLY A 211 -23.70 5.94 -2.70
N GLN A 212 -23.19 5.81 -1.47
CA GLN A 212 -23.42 6.73 -0.38
C GLN A 212 -22.11 7.35 0.13
N ALA A 213 -22.05 8.67 0.16
CA ALA A 213 -20.93 9.38 0.79
C ALA A 213 -21.21 9.59 2.29
N VAL A 214 -20.19 9.38 3.12
CA VAL A 214 -20.20 9.79 4.53
C VAL A 214 -19.69 11.23 4.61
N THR A 215 -20.47 12.11 5.24
CA THR A 215 -20.16 13.53 5.39
C THR A 215 -19.57 13.86 6.76
N GLY A 216 -19.74 12.97 7.75
CA GLY A 216 -19.20 13.18 9.09
C GLY A 216 -19.45 12.00 10.01
N VAL A 217 -18.79 12.04 11.18
CA VAL A 217 -19.04 11.14 12.30
C VAL A 217 -19.95 11.84 13.30
N ARG A 218 -21.04 11.16 13.71
CA ARG A 218 -21.88 11.62 14.82
C ARG A 218 -21.20 11.20 16.13
N ALA A 219 -20.93 12.18 17.00
CA ALA A 219 -20.32 11.94 18.28
C ALA A 219 -21.20 12.53 19.42
N GLU A 220 -21.28 11.81 20.52
CA GLU A 220 -21.94 12.24 21.76
C GLU A 220 -20.96 12.09 22.93
N ALA A 221 -20.79 13.14 23.71
CA ALA A 221 -19.82 13.18 24.81
C ALA A 221 -18.39 12.74 24.42
N GLY A 222 -17.93 13.11 23.20
CA GLY A 222 -16.59 12.78 22.71
C GLY A 222 -16.43 11.35 22.17
N ARG A 223 -17.52 10.57 22.05
CA ARG A 223 -17.52 9.19 21.56
C ARG A 223 -18.35 9.07 20.29
N ALA A 224 -17.88 8.31 19.32
CA ALA A 224 -18.64 8.00 18.11
C ALA A 224 -19.91 7.20 18.46
N VAL A 225 -21.03 7.60 17.86
CA VAL A 225 -22.31 6.91 17.95
C VAL A 225 -22.89 6.58 16.57
N GLY A 226 -22.18 6.92 15.51
CA GLY A 226 -22.55 6.61 14.15
C GLY A 226 -21.90 7.50 13.10
N VAL A 227 -22.31 7.35 11.84
CA VAL A 227 -21.90 8.20 10.73
C VAL A 227 -23.10 8.84 10.05
N VAL A 228 -22.92 10.03 9.49
CA VAL A 228 -23.92 10.79 8.74
C VAL A 228 -23.67 10.61 7.26
N LEU A 229 -24.69 10.25 6.51
CA LEU A 229 -24.62 10.08 5.05
C LEU A 229 -25.02 11.39 4.34
N ALA A 230 -24.67 11.50 3.06
CA ALA A 230 -24.95 12.70 2.26
C ALA A 230 -26.45 12.99 2.07
N ASP A 231 -27.31 11.97 2.17
CA ASP A 231 -28.77 12.12 2.13
C ASP A 231 -29.38 12.55 3.48
N GLY A 232 -28.55 12.79 4.49
CA GLY A 232 -28.95 13.16 5.86
C GLY A 232 -29.33 11.97 6.74
N SER A 233 -29.39 10.75 6.23
CA SER A 233 -29.60 9.55 7.04
C SER A 233 -28.37 9.22 7.88
N THR A 234 -28.56 8.40 8.92
CA THR A 234 -27.48 7.99 9.82
C THR A 234 -27.33 6.47 9.86
N VAL A 235 -26.10 6.01 10.06
CA VAL A 235 -25.79 4.64 10.39
C VAL A 235 -25.28 4.62 11.83
N GLU A 236 -26.02 3.97 12.71
CA GLU A 236 -25.64 3.79 14.11
C GLU A 236 -24.40 2.89 14.21
N ALA A 237 -23.42 3.27 15.03
CA ALA A 237 -22.20 2.50 15.24
C ALA A 237 -21.57 2.81 16.59
N ASP A 238 -21.00 1.79 17.23
CA ASP A 238 -20.24 1.92 18.46
C ASP A 238 -18.75 2.19 18.17
N ASP A 239 -18.32 1.85 16.95
CA ASP A 239 -16.98 2.12 16.39
C ASP A 239 -17.10 2.43 14.89
N VAL A 240 -16.22 3.31 14.41
CA VAL A 240 -16.13 3.73 13.00
C VAL A 240 -14.72 3.49 12.51
N LEU A 241 -14.55 2.70 11.45
CA LEU A 241 -13.28 2.53 10.76
C LEU A 241 -13.27 3.37 9.48
N LEU A 242 -12.36 4.33 9.37
CA LEU A 242 -12.15 5.14 8.18
C LEU A 242 -11.15 4.44 7.24
N ALA A 243 -11.64 3.90 6.12
CA ALA A 243 -10.88 3.25 5.06
C ALA A 243 -11.07 3.99 3.72
N ILE A 244 -11.01 5.34 3.77
CA ILE A 244 -11.34 6.27 2.68
C ILE A 244 -10.17 6.65 1.79
N GLY A 245 -9.10 5.86 1.82
CA GLY A 245 -7.87 6.08 1.06
C GLY A 245 -6.79 6.76 1.89
N SER A 246 -5.74 7.15 1.21
CA SER A 246 -4.50 7.63 1.80
C SER A 246 -3.90 8.76 0.98
N ASP A 247 -3.02 9.56 1.60
CA ASP A 247 -2.23 10.59 0.95
C ASP A 247 -0.74 10.24 1.05
N PRO A 248 0.06 10.45 -0.01
CA PRO A 248 1.50 10.22 0.05
C PRO A 248 2.19 11.06 1.13
N ALA A 249 3.04 10.41 1.94
CA ALA A 249 3.72 11.06 3.06
C ALA A 249 4.95 11.88 2.60
N VAL A 250 4.70 12.89 1.77
CA VAL A 250 5.73 13.74 1.11
C VAL A 250 6.02 15.05 1.86
N GLY A 251 5.39 15.31 3.00
CA GLY A 251 5.46 16.60 3.69
C GLY A 251 6.89 17.06 4.00
N TRP A 252 7.76 16.15 4.40
CA TRP A 252 9.16 16.42 4.72
C TRP A 252 10.04 16.78 3.49
N LEU A 253 9.58 16.49 2.27
CA LEU A 253 10.25 16.88 1.03
C LEU A 253 9.91 18.31 0.59
N ARG A 254 8.97 18.99 1.27
CA ARG A 254 8.57 20.38 1.02
C ARG A 254 9.37 21.41 1.83
N GLY A 255 10.53 21.04 2.36
CA GLY A 255 11.34 21.87 3.26
C GLY A 255 11.87 23.15 2.63
N PRO A 256 12.50 24.05 3.45
CA PRO A 256 13.17 25.24 2.96
C PRO A 256 14.24 24.87 1.94
N GLY A 257 14.18 25.43 0.75
CA GLY A 257 15.07 25.07 -0.37
C GLY A 257 14.39 24.26 -1.46
N ALA A 258 13.21 23.73 -1.22
CA ALA A 258 12.39 23.08 -2.25
C ALA A 258 11.73 24.08 -3.24
N GLY A 259 12.19 25.30 -3.41
CA GLY A 259 11.69 26.34 -4.31
C GLY A 259 10.85 25.88 -5.50
N THR A 260 10.55 26.70 -6.46
CA THR A 260 9.81 26.34 -7.70
C THR A 260 10.50 25.24 -8.55
N ALA A 261 11.74 24.87 -8.22
CA ALA A 261 12.56 23.83 -8.87
C ALA A 261 12.62 22.50 -8.07
N GLY A 262 11.83 22.35 -6.98
CA GLY A 262 11.76 21.11 -6.20
C GLY A 262 11.09 19.95 -6.94
N PRO A 263 11.13 18.71 -6.40
CA PRO A 263 10.47 17.56 -6.99
C PRO A 263 8.95 17.76 -7.02
N ASP A 264 8.28 17.22 -8.05
CA ASP A 264 6.81 17.19 -8.10
C ASP A 264 6.26 16.23 -7.04
N LEU A 265 5.45 16.78 -6.12
CA LEU A 265 4.87 16.09 -4.98
C LEU A 265 3.33 16.05 -5.03
N THR A 266 2.73 16.27 -6.20
CA THR A 266 1.27 16.46 -6.36
C THR A 266 0.50 15.18 -5.99
N ASP A 267 0.98 14.00 -6.46
CA ASP A 267 0.43 12.69 -6.13
C ASP A 267 1.58 11.72 -5.82
N GLY A 268 2.28 11.99 -4.73
CA GLY A 268 3.51 11.31 -4.37
C GLY A 268 4.76 11.95 -4.94
N LEU A 269 5.91 11.36 -4.66
CA LEU A 269 7.20 11.77 -5.18
C LEU A 269 7.32 11.30 -6.64
N ARG A 270 7.28 12.24 -7.58
CA ARG A 270 7.43 11.92 -9.00
C ARG A 270 8.85 11.47 -9.30
N CYS A 271 8.98 10.31 -9.94
CA CYS A 271 10.23 9.69 -10.30
C CYS A 271 10.27 9.33 -11.79
N ASP A 272 11.47 9.27 -12.36
CA ASP A 272 11.72 8.71 -13.68
C ASP A 272 11.59 7.17 -13.68
N GLU A 273 11.88 6.53 -14.80
CA GLU A 273 11.87 5.08 -14.96
C GLU A 273 12.92 4.35 -14.10
N PHE A 274 13.90 5.07 -13.56
CA PHE A 274 14.93 4.55 -12.66
C PHE A 274 14.60 4.74 -11.18
N CYS A 275 13.41 5.22 -10.86
CA CYS A 275 12.96 5.63 -9.52
C CYS A 275 13.68 6.89 -8.99
N ALA A 276 14.34 7.69 -9.81
CA ALA A 276 15.01 8.92 -9.43
C ALA A 276 14.03 10.12 -9.53
N ALA A 277 13.97 10.94 -8.47
CA ALA A 277 13.19 12.18 -8.43
C ALA A 277 14.07 13.40 -8.69
N ALA A 278 15.33 13.33 -8.27
CA ALA A 278 16.37 14.31 -8.51
C ALA A 278 17.75 13.65 -8.31
N PRO A 279 18.86 14.28 -8.70
CA PRO A 279 20.20 13.75 -8.42
C PRO A 279 20.39 13.42 -6.93
N GLY A 280 20.66 12.14 -6.62
CA GLY A 280 20.81 11.62 -5.27
C GLY A 280 19.50 11.46 -4.48
N LEU A 281 18.31 11.71 -5.06
CA LEU A 281 17.02 11.49 -4.42
C LEU A 281 16.19 10.47 -5.21
N TYR A 282 15.86 9.36 -4.56
CA TYR A 282 15.10 8.25 -5.13
C TYR A 282 13.83 7.99 -4.34
N GLY A 283 12.78 7.49 -5.00
CA GLY A 283 11.52 7.12 -4.37
C GLY A 283 11.28 5.61 -4.43
N ALA A 284 10.65 5.05 -3.37
CA ALA A 284 10.27 3.64 -3.33
C ALA A 284 9.00 3.39 -2.52
N GLY A 285 8.17 2.45 -2.99
CA GLY A 285 6.89 2.07 -2.36
C GLY A 285 5.79 3.09 -2.58
N ASP A 286 4.82 3.13 -1.66
CA ASP A 286 3.55 3.85 -1.82
C ASP A 286 3.71 5.37 -2.03
N ILE A 287 4.84 5.96 -1.62
CA ILE A 287 5.16 7.37 -1.84
C ILE A 287 5.53 7.67 -3.29
N ALA A 288 6.07 6.70 -4.03
CA ALA A 288 6.67 6.93 -5.34
C ALA A 288 5.64 6.84 -6.47
N ARG A 289 5.56 7.90 -7.29
CA ARG A 289 4.88 7.92 -8.59
C ARG A 289 5.96 7.90 -9.66
N TRP A 290 6.11 6.80 -10.38
CA TRP A 290 7.20 6.64 -11.35
C TRP A 290 6.69 6.37 -12.76
N TYR A 291 7.50 6.74 -13.76
CA TYR A 291 7.21 6.42 -15.15
C TYR A 291 7.52 4.95 -15.43
N HIS A 292 6.50 4.20 -15.92
CA HIS A 292 6.64 2.80 -16.30
C HIS A 292 6.80 2.68 -17.83
N PRO A 293 8.01 2.41 -18.36
CA PRO A 293 8.30 2.52 -19.79
C PRO A 293 7.55 1.50 -20.66
N VAL A 294 7.25 0.31 -20.15
CA VAL A 294 6.49 -0.71 -20.88
C VAL A 294 5.01 -0.31 -20.99
N LEU A 295 4.41 0.20 -19.91
CA LEU A 295 3.02 0.67 -19.89
C LEU A 295 2.87 2.13 -20.37
N ARG A 296 3.98 2.83 -20.63
CA ARG A 296 4.06 4.19 -21.15
C ARG A 296 3.24 5.22 -20.36
N ARG A 297 3.17 5.06 -19.05
CA ARG A 297 2.41 5.93 -18.15
C ARG A 297 3.06 6.01 -16.77
N GLU A 298 2.71 7.05 -16.01
CA GLU A 298 3.07 7.14 -14.60
C GLU A 298 2.16 6.24 -13.77
N LEU A 299 2.75 5.56 -12.79
CA LEU A 299 2.04 4.71 -11.84
C LEU A 299 2.44 5.08 -10.42
N ARG A 300 1.48 5.04 -9.49
CA ARG A 300 1.69 4.97 -8.05
C ARG A 300 0.93 3.77 -7.52
N ILE A 301 1.63 2.81 -6.95
CA ILE A 301 1.09 1.50 -6.59
C ILE A 301 1.35 1.24 -5.11
N GLU A 302 0.27 1.10 -4.35
CA GLU A 302 0.28 0.82 -2.92
C GLU A 302 0.21 -0.71 -2.66
N HIS A 303 1.15 -1.47 -3.26
CA HIS A 303 1.21 -2.92 -3.12
C HIS A 303 2.46 -3.37 -2.38
N ARG A 304 2.30 -4.30 -1.45
CA ARG A 304 3.38 -4.82 -0.60
C ARG A 304 4.60 -5.31 -1.40
N MET A 305 4.38 -6.05 -2.49
CA MET A 305 5.47 -6.57 -3.32
C MET A 305 6.16 -5.46 -4.10
N ASN A 306 5.39 -4.53 -4.69
CA ASN A 306 5.94 -3.36 -5.37
C ASN A 306 6.86 -2.55 -4.45
N ALA A 307 6.48 -2.37 -3.19
CA ALA A 307 7.30 -1.63 -2.22
C ALA A 307 8.70 -2.24 -2.07
N SER A 308 8.82 -3.55 -1.91
CA SER A 308 10.11 -4.22 -1.78
C SER A 308 10.92 -4.22 -3.08
N GLU A 309 10.28 -4.51 -4.22
CA GLU A 309 10.95 -4.54 -5.52
C GLU A 309 11.47 -3.16 -5.91
N GLN A 310 10.66 -2.10 -5.64
CA GLN A 310 11.05 -0.72 -5.91
C GLN A 310 12.15 -0.23 -4.96
N GLY A 311 12.14 -0.66 -3.69
CA GLY A 311 13.22 -0.39 -2.74
C GLY A 311 14.58 -0.93 -3.23
N LEU A 312 14.59 -2.17 -3.73
CA LEU A 312 15.78 -2.76 -4.34
C LEU A 312 16.22 -2.03 -5.62
N ALA A 313 15.27 -1.62 -6.47
CA ALA A 313 15.55 -0.88 -7.70
C ALA A 313 16.13 0.50 -7.40
N ALA A 314 15.54 1.24 -6.44
CA ALA A 314 16.02 2.54 -5.99
C ALA A 314 17.46 2.45 -5.43
N ALA A 315 17.74 1.44 -4.59
CA ALA A 315 19.07 1.19 -4.05
C ALA A 315 20.09 0.95 -5.16
N ARG A 316 19.79 0.05 -6.10
CA ARG A 316 20.68 -0.25 -7.24
C ARG A 316 20.94 0.99 -8.08
N ASN A 317 19.90 1.74 -8.43
CA ASN A 317 20.01 2.87 -9.34
C ASN A 317 20.69 4.08 -8.68
N LEU A 318 20.50 4.28 -7.35
CA LEU A 318 21.25 5.27 -6.59
C LEU A 318 22.74 4.94 -6.57
N LEU A 319 23.12 3.68 -6.33
CA LEU A 319 24.54 3.27 -6.34
C LEU A 319 25.16 3.44 -7.73
N ALA A 320 24.43 3.07 -8.78
CA ALA A 320 24.88 3.27 -10.17
C ALA A 320 25.04 4.75 -10.54
N GLU A 321 24.25 5.66 -9.96
CA GLU A 321 24.44 7.11 -10.11
C GLU A 321 25.68 7.61 -9.35
N LEU A 322 25.89 7.11 -8.12
CA LEU A 322 27.01 7.56 -7.28
C LEU A 322 28.37 7.10 -7.78
N ASP A 323 28.46 5.89 -8.30
CA ASP A 323 29.71 5.29 -8.80
C ASP A 323 29.40 4.25 -9.89
N PRO A 324 29.22 4.70 -11.13
CA PRO A 324 28.88 3.81 -12.25
C PRO A 324 30.00 2.82 -12.60
N GLU A 325 31.27 3.14 -12.32
CA GLU A 325 32.37 2.23 -12.54
C GLU A 325 32.32 1.01 -11.63
N ARG A 326 31.89 1.21 -10.37
CA ARG A 326 31.77 0.15 -9.37
C ARG A 326 30.45 -0.61 -9.45
N PHE A 327 29.33 0.08 -9.69
CA PHE A 327 27.99 -0.47 -9.55
C PHE A 327 27.25 -0.68 -10.88
N GLY A 328 27.87 -0.29 -12.00
CA GLY A 328 27.31 -0.42 -13.34
C GLY A 328 26.26 0.65 -13.67
N GLU A 329 25.49 0.39 -14.72
CA GLU A 329 24.49 1.34 -15.22
C GLU A 329 23.14 1.24 -14.49
N ARG A 330 22.39 2.35 -14.46
CA ARG A 330 21.01 2.37 -14.00
C ARG A 330 20.14 1.49 -14.91
N ARG A 331 19.09 0.88 -14.31
CA ARG A 331 18.16 0.01 -15.04
C ARG A 331 16.71 0.44 -14.75
N PRO A 332 15.86 0.55 -15.76
CA PRO A 332 14.45 0.86 -15.57
C PRO A 332 13.76 -0.12 -14.62
N PHE A 333 12.85 0.40 -13.81
CA PHE A 333 12.01 -0.40 -12.95
C PHE A 333 10.70 -0.72 -13.68
N THR A 334 10.54 -1.95 -14.12
CA THR A 334 9.44 -2.44 -14.95
C THR A 334 8.76 -3.68 -14.36
N PRO A 335 8.22 -3.60 -13.14
CA PRO A 335 7.58 -4.74 -12.51
C PRO A 335 6.28 -5.11 -13.22
N VAL A 336 5.86 -6.37 -13.10
CA VAL A 336 4.46 -6.75 -13.25
C VAL A 336 3.82 -6.62 -11.87
N PRO A 337 3.00 -5.59 -11.60
CA PRO A 337 2.40 -5.39 -10.30
C PRO A 337 1.65 -6.63 -9.81
N TYR A 338 1.70 -6.87 -8.50
CA TYR A 338 0.96 -7.96 -7.87
C TYR A 338 0.35 -7.50 -6.56
N PHE A 339 -0.94 -7.77 -6.38
CA PHE A 339 -1.59 -7.64 -5.09
C PHE A 339 -2.48 -8.85 -4.79
N TRP A 340 -2.83 -9.01 -3.54
CA TRP A 340 -3.82 -9.98 -3.10
C TRP A 340 -4.74 -9.37 -2.05
N SER A 341 -5.90 -9.99 -1.89
CA SER A 341 -6.82 -9.71 -0.79
C SER A 341 -7.41 -11.03 -0.31
N ASP A 342 -7.53 -11.17 1.00
CA ASP A 342 -8.18 -12.31 1.63
C ASP A 342 -9.45 -11.81 2.34
N GLN A 343 -10.61 -12.32 1.94
CA GLN A 343 -11.91 -11.95 2.50
C GLN A 343 -12.69 -13.24 2.75
N TYR A 344 -13.01 -13.53 4.01
CA TYR A 344 -13.57 -14.82 4.43
C TYR A 344 -12.65 -15.98 4.01
N ASP A 345 -13.16 -16.92 3.21
CA ASP A 345 -12.42 -18.03 2.59
C ASP A 345 -11.95 -17.73 1.15
N LEU A 346 -12.27 -16.54 0.64
CA LEU A 346 -11.89 -16.11 -0.72
C LEU A 346 -10.48 -15.54 -0.75
N LYS A 347 -9.68 -16.02 -1.68
CA LYS A 347 -8.39 -15.46 -2.03
C LYS A 347 -8.44 -14.81 -3.41
N LEU A 348 -8.29 -13.49 -3.43
CA LEU A 348 -8.15 -12.70 -4.64
C LEU A 348 -6.65 -12.52 -4.93
N GLN A 349 -6.24 -12.76 -6.17
CA GLN A 349 -4.86 -12.55 -6.62
C GLN A 349 -4.85 -11.83 -7.96
N ALA A 350 -4.19 -10.70 -8.03
CA ALA A 350 -4.16 -9.88 -9.24
C ALA A 350 -2.73 -9.61 -9.69
N HIS A 351 -2.51 -9.67 -10.99
CA HIS A 351 -1.27 -9.29 -11.64
C HIS A 351 -1.53 -8.17 -12.65
N GLY A 352 -0.58 -7.27 -12.83
CA GLY A 352 -0.69 -6.11 -13.71
C GLY A 352 -1.53 -4.99 -13.12
N VAL A 353 -2.10 -4.16 -13.98
CA VAL A 353 -2.90 -2.97 -13.61
C VAL A 353 -4.33 -3.19 -14.03
N LEU A 354 -5.23 -3.23 -13.05
CA LEU A 354 -6.67 -3.46 -13.24
C LEU A 354 -7.42 -2.13 -13.33
N THR A 355 -6.94 -1.11 -12.62
CA THR A 355 -7.59 0.21 -12.55
C THR A 355 -7.52 0.95 -13.87
N GLY A 356 -8.64 1.60 -14.25
CA GLY A 356 -8.73 2.34 -15.51
C GLY A 356 -8.86 1.46 -16.74
N ALA A 357 -9.22 0.18 -16.58
CA ALA A 357 -9.56 -0.70 -17.70
C ALA A 357 -10.81 -0.19 -18.44
N ASP A 358 -10.76 -0.17 -19.76
CA ASP A 358 -11.90 0.17 -20.64
C ASP A 358 -12.74 -1.05 -21.01
N ARG A 359 -12.22 -2.26 -20.73
CA ARG A 359 -12.89 -3.54 -20.97
C ARG A 359 -12.45 -4.60 -19.96
N ILE A 360 -13.40 -5.45 -19.61
CA ILE A 360 -13.18 -6.57 -18.69
C ILE A 360 -13.81 -7.81 -19.32
N GLU A 361 -13.10 -8.94 -19.29
CA GLU A 361 -13.61 -10.24 -19.67
C GLU A 361 -13.56 -11.17 -18.48
N VAL A 362 -14.71 -11.67 -18.02
CA VAL A 362 -14.84 -12.57 -16.87
C VAL A 362 -15.12 -13.98 -17.34
N ARG A 363 -14.38 -14.95 -16.81
CA ARG A 363 -14.55 -16.38 -17.06
C ARG A 363 -14.67 -17.12 -15.75
N THR A 364 -15.78 -17.81 -15.54
CA THR A 364 -16.01 -18.64 -14.36
C THR A 364 -15.52 -20.07 -14.56
N LEU A 365 -15.03 -20.68 -13.50
CA LEU A 365 -14.58 -22.07 -13.51
C LEU A 365 -15.66 -22.97 -12.89
N GLY A 366 -16.32 -23.73 -13.73
CA GLY A 366 -17.43 -24.61 -13.31
C GLY A 366 -18.70 -23.84 -12.97
N LYS A 367 -19.42 -24.29 -11.94
CA LYS A 367 -20.73 -23.71 -11.54
C LYS A 367 -20.64 -22.67 -10.42
N ASP A 368 -19.49 -22.55 -9.80
CA ASP A 368 -19.28 -21.60 -8.69
C ASP A 368 -18.88 -20.22 -9.26
N PRO A 369 -19.74 -19.19 -9.14
CA PRO A 369 -19.46 -17.88 -9.67
C PRO A 369 -18.25 -17.18 -9.03
N LEU A 370 -17.81 -17.66 -7.84
CA LEU A 370 -16.65 -17.15 -7.11
C LEU A 370 -15.34 -17.84 -7.49
N ARG A 371 -15.37 -18.80 -8.38
CA ARG A 371 -14.17 -19.39 -8.99
C ARG A 371 -14.01 -18.85 -10.40
N LEU A 372 -13.28 -17.76 -10.52
CA LEU A 372 -13.17 -17.01 -11.78
C LEU A 372 -11.76 -16.49 -12.07
N ALA A 373 -11.53 -16.22 -13.35
CA ALA A 373 -10.48 -15.33 -13.81
C ALA A 373 -11.11 -14.15 -14.54
N ALA A 374 -10.59 -12.94 -14.32
CA ALA A 374 -10.99 -11.75 -15.06
C ALA A 374 -9.76 -11.12 -15.71
N LEU A 375 -9.86 -10.82 -17.00
CA LEU A 375 -8.86 -10.11 -17.79
C LEU A 375 -9.29 -8.64 -17.91
N TYR A 376 -8.34 -7.75 -17.73
CA TYR A 376 -8.53 -6.30 -17.79
C TYR A 376 -7.73 -5.75 -18.96
N GLY A 377 -8.31 -4.82 -19.72
CA GLY A 377 -7.69 -4.24 -20.89
C GLY A 377 -7.79 -2.73 -20.94
N GLY A 378 -6.85 -2.13 -21.67
CA GLY A 378 -6.80 -0.70 -21.96
C GLY A 378 -5.96 -0.46 -23.21
N ASP A 379 -6.34 0.52 -24.02
CA ASP A 379 -5.63 0.86 -25.27
C ASP A 379 -5.41 -0.34 -26.22
N GLY A 380 -6.37 -1.29 -26.24
CA GLY A 380 -6.32 -2.47 -27.11
C GLY A 380 -5.38 -3.59 -26.62
N LEU A 381 -4.78 -3.46 -25.45
CA LEU A 381 -3.87 -4.43 -24.83
C LEU A 381 -4.44 -5.00 -23.53
N ALA A 382 -4.02 -6.20 -23.16
CA ALA A 382 -4.24 -6.72 -21.82
C ALA A 382 -3.32 -5.99 -20.82
N THR A 383 -3.89 -5.45 -19.74
CA THR A 383 -3.17 -4.67 -18.72
C THR A 383 -3.10 -5.35 -17.38
N GLY A 384 -4.04 -6.23 -17.07
CA GLY A 384 -4.10 -6.92 -15.79
C GLY A 384 -4.98 -8.17 -15.84
N VAL A 385 -4.79 -9.03 -14.85
CA VAL A 385 -5.57 -10.25 -14.65
C VAL A 385 -5.82 -10.48 -13.18
N LEU A 386 -7.04 -10.90 -12.86
CA LEU A 386 -7.48 -11.27 -11.52
C LEU A 386 -7.84 -12.76 -11.51
N ALA A 387 -7.50 -13.45 -10.43
CA ALA A 387 -7.95 -14.78 -10.10
C ALA A 387 -8.66 -14.78 -8.75
N ILE A 388 -9.83 -15.37 -8.64
CA ILE A 388 -10.55 -15.60 -7.38
C ILE A 388 -10.79 -17.11 -7.25
N GLY A 389 -10.45 -17.69 -6.09
CA GLY A 389 -10.71 -19.10 -5.80
C GLY A 389 -10.05 -20.12 -6.74
N LEU A 390 -9.09 -19.71 -7.57
CA LEU A 390 -8.41 -20.59 -8.50
C LEU A 390 -7.22 -21.32 -7.85
N PRO A 391 -6.91 -22.55 -8.28
CA PRO A 391 -5.72 -23.27 -7.84
C PRO A 391 -4.43 -22.50 -8.20
N PRO A 392 -3.37 -22.57 -7.36
CA PRO A 392 -2.11 -21.83 -7.58
C PRO A 392 -1.45 -22.09 -8.95
N ARG A 393 -1.62 -23.30 -9.50
CA ARG A 393 -1.07 -23.65 -10.82
C ARG A 393 -1.72 -22.80 -11.94
N ARG A 394 -3.03 -22.61 -11.89
CA ARG A 394 -3.78 -21.79 -12.87
C ARG A 394 -3.46 -20.32 -12.68
N THR A 395 -3.46 -19.83 -11.47
CA THR A 395 -3.14 -18.42 -11.17
C THR A 395 -1.76 -18.02 -11.72
N ARG A 396 -0.75 -18.90 -11.61
CA ARG A 396 0.58 -18.65 -12.18
C ARG A 396 0.57 -18.56 -13.71
N GLY A 397 -0.26 -19.38 -14.40
CA GLY A 397 -0.42 -19.33 -15.85
C GLY A 397 -1.00 -17.99 -16.33
N LEU A 398 -1.91 -17.40 -15.56
CA LEU A 398 -2.56 -16.14 -15.92
C LEU A 398 -1.58 -14.94 -15.98
N ARG A 399 -0.51 -14.93 -15.17
CA ARG A 399 0.51 -13.88 -15.22
C ARG A 399 1.18 -13.77 -16.60
N ALA A 400 1.30 -14.88 -17.32
CA ALA A 400 1.90 -14.89 -18.66
C ALA A 400 1.07 -14.08 -19.69
N LEU A 401 -0.23 -13.87 -19.44
CA LEU A 401 -1.13 -13.11 -20.31
C LEU A 401 -0.79 -11.61 -20.35
N ILE A 402 -0.06 -11.11 -19.36
CA ILE A 402 0.22 -9.69 -19.17
C ILE A 402 1.70 -9.40 -18.95
N ALA A 403 2.56 -10.42 -19.00
CA ALA A 403 4.00 -10.25 -18.78
C ALA A 403 4.69 -9.46 -19.89
N THR A 404 4.12 -9.48 -21.09
CA THR A 404 4.48 -8.66 -22.25
C THR A 404 3.20 -8.03 -22.81
N PRO A 405 3.28 -6.91 -23.56
CA PRO A 405 2.11 -6.36 -24.22
C PRO A 405 1.44 -7.40 -25.14
N VAL A 406 0.23 -7.82 -24.81
CA VAL A 406 -0.56 -8.79 -25.59
C VAL A 406 -1.82 -8.09 -26.11
N PRO A 407 -2.12 -8.15 -27.42
CA PRO A 407 -3.35 -7.62 -27.97
C PRO A 407 -4.58 -8.24 -27.31
N TRP A 408 -5.62 -7.43 -27.05
CA TRP A 408 -6.82 -7.85 -26.33
C TRP A 408 -7.47 -9.13 -26.88
N PRO A 409 -7.73 -9.27 -28.22
CA PRO A 409 -8.36 -10.49 -28.75
C PRO A 409 -7.55 -11.76 -28.48
N GLU A 410 -6.22 -11.66 -28.58
CA GLU A 410 -5.32 -12.78 -28.31
C GLU A 410 -5.30 -13.14 -26.82
N ALA A 411 -5.29 -12.13 -25.94
CA ALA A 411 -5.31 -12.34 -24.50
C ALA A 411 -6.63 -13.00 -24.04
N VAL A 412 -7.77 -12.61 -24.64
CA VAL A 412 -9.08 -13.24 -24.38
C VAL A 412 -9.09 -14.72 -24.80
N ALA A 413 -8.55 -15.05 -25.98
CA ALA A 413 -8.44 -16.44 -26.43
C ALA A 413 -7.58 -17.27 -25.47
N ARG A 414 -6.41 -16.75 -25.10
CA ARG A 414 -5.51 -17.41 -24.14
C ARG A 414 -6.12 -17.57 -22.74
N LEU A 415 -6.97 -16.60 -22.29
CA LEU A 415 -7.70 -16.70 -21.03
C LEU A 415 -8.67 -17.90 -21.05
N ALA A 416 -9.42 -18.07 -22.15
CA ALA A 416 -10.33 -19.20 -22.33
C ALA A 416 -9.56 -20.53 -22.18
N ASP A 417 -8.45 -20.68 -22.92
CA ASP A 417 -7.61 -21.88 -22.84
C ASP A 417 -7.09 -22.13 -21.41
N ALA A 418 -6.70 -21.09 -20.68
CA ALA A 418 -6.15 -21.20 -19.32
C ALA A 418 -7.22 -21.57 -18.27
N VAL A 419 -8.49 -21.22 -18.51
CA VAL A 419 -9.61 -21.52 -17.60
C VAL A 419 -10.23 -22.88 -17.91
N ASP A 420 -10.32 -23.25 -19.18
CA ASP A 420 -10.94 -24.51 -19.63
C ASP A 420 -10.00 -25.72 -19.50
N ALA A 421 -8.67 -25.52 -19.46
CA ALA A 421 -7.66 -26.57 -19.23
C ALA A 421 -7.59 -27.02 -17.76
#